data_bad987192d0fa68cb81884973dc8458e
#
_entry.id   bad987192d0fa68cb81884973dc8458e
#
_cell.length_a   1.000
_cell.length_b   1.000
_cell.length_c   1.000
_cell.angle_alpha   90.00
_cell.angle_beta   90.00
_cell.angle_gamma   90.00
#
_symmetry.space_group_name_H-M   'P 1'
#
loop_
_entity.id
_entity.type
_entity.pdbx_description
1 polymer ?
#
loop_
_entity_poly.entity_id
_entity_poly.type
_entity_poly.pdbx_seq_one_letter_code
_entity_poly.pdbx_strand_id
1 'polypeptide(L)'
;MSEGGGTFVNRAVNFSTFVTGCLLSVTNFSNKRGISQLLFIIGLTVAFPTQADDFGELAKRCAPEVSEDTLRALVRTESSFNPYAIGIVGGGSRQPKAFHEAMAIIAQLELEGKNYSVGLAQINKKNFSKLGINAAGALDACTNLKAASKILSDCYQRAQNRSGNNSLHDALSCYYSGNFQTGYRHGYVDKVRVNAGINVNVQTVPSIREAETKSKESSTLVATGDNSSTGLIF
;
A
#
# COMPACT_ATOMS: atom_id res chain seq x y z
N MET A 1 -47.00 -37.69 13.96
CA MET A 1 -47.54 -37.97 12.60
C MET A 1 -47.44 -36.68 11.82
N SER A 2 -46.56 -36.56 10.97
CA SER A 2 -46.51 -36.34 9.52
C SER A 2 -45.08 -35.86 9.16
N GLU A 3 -44.40 -36.75 8.47
CA GLU A 3 -43.09 -36.52 7.85
C GLU A 3 -43.27 -35.64 6.61
N GLY A 4 -42.31 -34.75 6.37
CA GLY A 4 -42.16 -33.99 5.16
C GLY A 4 -40.71 -33.92 4.75
N GLY A 5 -40.21 -34.96 4.08
CA GLY A 5 -38.86 -35.01 3.52
C GLY A 5 -38.72 -34.07 2.32
N GLY A 6 -37.79 -33.16 2.37
CA GLY A 6 -37.32 -32.31 1.27
C GLY A 6 -35.99 -32.80 0.76
N THR A 7 -35.98 -33.46 -0.39
CA THR A 7 -34.81 -33.93 -1.13
C THR A 7 -33.99 -32.74 -1.65
N PHE A 8 -32.76 -32.58 -1.16
CA PHE A 8 -31.76 -31.70 -1.74
C PHE A 8 -31.22 -32.30 -3.04
N VAL A 9 -31.61 -31.71 -4.17
CA VAL A 9 -31.03 -32.02 -5.48
C VAL A 9 -29.69 -31.30 -5.59
N ASN A 10 -28.62 -32.08 -5.52
CA ASN A 10 -27.25 -31.63 -5.85
C ASN A 10 -27.17 -31.31 -7.35
N ARG A 11 -27.13 -30.02 -7.69
CA ARG A 11 -26.82 -29.57 -9.04
C ARG A 11 -25.34 -29.32 -9.16
N ALA A 12 -24.61 -30.33 -9.60
CA ALA A 12 -23.23 -30.20 -10.00
C ALA A 12 -23.13 -29.27 -11.23
N VAL A 13 -22.50 -28.11 -11.05
CA VAL A 13 -22.15 -27.23 -12.16
C VAL A 13 -20.82 -27.69 -12.72
N ASN A 14 -20.86 -28.40 -13.86
CA ASN A 14 -19.69 -28.74 -14.65
C ASN A 14 -19.10 -27.47 -15.27
N PHE A 15 -17.95 -27.03 -14.77
CA PHE A 15 -17.10 -26.06 -15.46
C PHE A 15 -16.34 -26.79 -16.55
N SER A 16 -16.86 -26.74 -17.77
CA SER A 16 -16.17 -27.17 -18.97
C SER A 16 -15.13 -26.11 -19.33
N THR A 17 -13.86 -26.45 -19.12
CA THR A 17 -12.70 -25.71 -19.58
C THR A 17 -12.65 -25.77 -21.11
N PHE A 18 -13.03 -24.69 -21.78
CA PHE A 18 -12.73 -24.48 -23.19
C PHE A 18 -11.24 -24.08 -23.34
N VAL A 19 -10.40 -25.07 -23.52
CA VAL A 19 -9.05 -24.87 -24.06
C VAL A 19 -9.18 -24.89 -25.58
N THR A 20 -9.27 -23.72 -26.20
CA THR A 20 -9.21 -23.61 -27.66
C THR A 20 -7.77 -23.74 -28.08
N GLY A 21 -7.36 -24.98 -28.38
CA GLY A 21 -6.09 -25.28 -29.03
C GLY A 21 -6.11 -24.77 -30.46
N CYS A 22 -5.31 -23.74 -30.75
CA CYS A 22 -5.01 -23.32 -32.10
C CYS A 22 -4.02 -24.32 -32.72
N LEU A 23 -4.55 -25.38 -33.38
CA LEU A 23 -3.79 -26.28 -34.20
C LEU A 23 -3.42 -25.55 -35.50
N LEU A 24 -2.16 -25.09 -35.60
CA LEU A 24 -1.57 -24.67 -36.85
C LEU A 24 -1.28 -25.92 -37.70
N SER A 25 -2.15 -26.14 -38.67
CA SER A 25 -1.98 -27.12 -39.73
C SER A 25 -0.85 -26.67 -40.66
N VAL A 26 0.30 -27.31 -40.59
CA VAL A 26 1.42 -27.09 -41.54
C VAL A 26 1.13 -27.89 -42.80
N THR A 27 0.52 -27.28 -43.79
CA THR A 27 0.44 -27.89 -45.12
C THR A 27 1.76 -27.72 -45.85
N ASN A 28 2.44 -28.85 -46.05
CA ASN A 28 3.60 -28.96 -46.90
C ASN A 28 3.21 -28.67 -48.37
N PHE A 29 3.54 -27.46 -48.82
CA PHE A 29 3.41 -27.13 -50.24
C PHE A 29 4.80 -27.13 -50.86
N SER A 30 5.18 -28.28 -51.50
CA SER A 30 6.36 -28.38 -52.30
C SER A 30 6.08 -27.72 -53.66
N ASN A 31 6.65 -26.55 -53.92
CA ASN A 31 6.73 -26.01 -55.27
C ASN A 31 8.10 -25.40 -55.54
N LYS A 32 8.80 -26.03 -56.46
CA LYS A 32 10.08 -25.58 -57.01
C LYS A 32 9.84 -24.34 -57.87
N ARG A 33 10.22 -23.18 -57.39
CA ARG A 33 10.73 -22.02 -58.19
C ARG A 33 11.03 -20.90 -57.21
N GLY A 34 12.29 -20.45 -57.17
CA GLY A 34 12.81 -19.51 -56.20
C GLY A 34 12.18 -18.12 -56.30
N ILE A 35 11.58 -17.73 -55.22
CA ILE A 35 11.37 -16.35 -54.87
C ILE A 35 11.56 -16.27 -53.35
N SER A 36 12.62 -15.58 -52.94
CA SER A 36 12.93 -15.29 -51.56
C SER A 36 11.81 -14.38 -50.99
N GLN A 37 10.86 -14.98 -50.28
CA GLN A 37 9.90 -14.21 -49.49
C GLN A 37 10.47 -14.00 -48.10
N LEU A 38 10.93 -12.78 -47.83
CA LEU A 38 11.21 -12.27 -46.50
C LEU A 38 9.89 -12.26 -45.71
N LEU A 39 9.66 -13.23 -44.86
CA LEU A 39 8.59 -13.21 -43.90
C LEU A 39 8.96 -12.20 -42.80
N PHE A 40 8.40 -10.98 -42.89
CA PHE A 40 8.35 -10.04 -41.79
C PHE A 40 7.43 -10.60 -40.71
N ILE A 41 8.00 -11.22 -39.69
CA ILE A 41 7.27 -11.55 -38.47
C ILE A 41 7.12 -10.23 -37.70
N ILE A 42 5.98 -9.59 -37.87
CA ILE A 42 5.57 -8.46 -37.00
C ILE A 42 5.28 -9.08 -35.61
N GLY A 43 6.29 -9.06 -34.75
CA GLY A 43 6.12 -9.41 -33.35
C GLY A 43 5.21 -8.39 -32.66
N LEU A 44 3.95 -8.77 -32.44
CA LEU A 44 3.03 -7.99 -31.63
C LEU A 44 3.51 -8.08 -30.17
N THR A 45 4.29 -7.08 -29.73
CA THR A 45 4.67 -6.97 -28.32
C THR A 45 3.45 -6.51 -27.52
N VAL A 46 2.81 -7.45 -26.85
CA VAL A 46 1.77 -7.12 -25.86
C VAL A 46 2.48 -6.57 -24.64
N ALA A 47 2.45 -5.26 -24.46
CA ALA A 47 2.90 -4.63 -23.21
C ALA A 47 1.89 -4.97 -22.12
N PHE A 48 2.31 -5.80 -21.16
CA PHE A 48 1.53 -6.03 -19.95
C PHE A 48 1.69 -4.81 -19.03
N PRO A 49 0.57 -4.21 -18.53
CA PRO A 49 0.65 -3.14 -17.57
C PRO A 49 1.39 -3.63 -16.31
N THR A 50 2.35 -2.84 -15.83
CA THR A 50 3.07 -3.16 -14.60
C THR A 50 2.17 -2.86 -13.38
N GLN A 51 2.33 -3.61 -12.30
CA GLN A 51 1.57 -3.40 -11.04
C GLN A 51 1.70 -1.97 -10.47
N ALA A 52 2.75 -1.26 -10.85
CA ALA A 52 2.98 0.13 -10.45
C ALA A 52 1.97 1.08 -11.12
N ASP A 53 1.61 0.83 -12.38
CA ASP A 53 0.62 1.62 -13.11
C ASP A 53 -0.79 1.43 -12.55
N ASP A 54 -1.11 0.23 -12.08
CA ASP A 54 -2.40 -0.12 -11.48
C ASP A 54 -2.64 0.64 -10.15
N PHE A 55 -1.64 0.76 -9.28
CA PHE A 55 -1.78 1.56 -8.06
C PHE A 55 -1.93 3.06 -8.34
N GLY A 56 -1.22 3.60 -9.32
CA GLY A 56 -1.33 5.01 -9.71
C GLY A 56 -2.74 5.37 -10.15
N GLU A 57 -3.35 4.56 -11.00
CA GLU A 57 -4.74 4.75 -11.44
C GLU A 57 -5.75 4.59 -10.29
N LEU A 58 -5.51 3.66 -9.38
CA LEU A 58 -6.32 3.50 -8.17
C LEU A 58 -6.23 4.74 -7.27
N ALA A 59 -5.03 5.25 -7.03
CA ALA A 59 -4.79 6.45 -6.22
C ALA A 59 -5.48 7.68 -6.80
N LYS A 60 -5.29 7.96 -8.09
CA LYS A 60 -5.94 9.09 -8.81
C LYS A 60 -7.46 9.03 -8.74
N ARG A 61 -8.03 7.84 -8.90
CA ARG A 61 -9.49 7.66 -8.87
C ARG A 61 -10.08 7.77 -7.47
N CYS A 62 -9.37 7.27 -6.46
CA CYS A 62 -9.92 7.08 -5.12
C CYS A 62 -9.49 8.14 -4.10
N ALA A 63 -8.37 8.82 -4.32
CA ALA A 63 -7.79 9.79 -3.41
C ALA A 63 -7.08 10.94 -4.16
N PRO A 64 -7.77 11.64 -5.06
CA PRO A 64 -7.17 12.66 -5.92
C PRO A 64 -6.61 13.88 -5.16
N GLU A 65 -7.00 14.08 -3.91
CA GLU A 65 -6.55 15.20 -3.08
C GLU A 65 -5.12 15.01 -2.53
N VAL A 66 -4.58 13.78 -2.60
CA VAL A 66 -3.23 13.46 -2.13
C VAL A 66 -2.39 12.99 -3.30
N SER A 67 -1.16 13.49 -3.43
CA SER A 67 -0.29 13.07 -4.52
C SER A 67 -0.07 11.55 -4.51
N GLU A 68 0.04 10.96 -5.70
CA GLU A 68 0.30 9.54 -5.87
C GLU A 68 1.55 9.10 -5.09
N ASP A 69 2.63 9.88 -5.15
CA ASP A 69 3.89 9.56 -4.48
C ASP A 69 3.74 9.49 -2.96
N THR A 70 2.98 10.43 -2.38
CA THR A 70 2.67 10.42 -0.94
C THR A 70 1.86 9.18 -0.57
N LEU A 71 0.81 8.86 -1.33
CA LEU A 71 0.00 7.66 -1.07
C LEU A 71 0.80 6.38 -1.26
N ARG A 72 1.64 6.32 -2.28
CA ARG A 72 2.50 5.17 -2.57
C ARG A 72 3.48 4.91 -1.42
N ALA A 73 4.13 5.95 -0.91
CA ALA A 73 5.04 5.86 0.22
C ALA A 73 4.32 5.44 1.50
N LEU A 74 3.14 6.02 1.74
CA LEU A 74 2.28 5.69 2.88
C LEU A 74 1.87 4.20 2.82
N VAL A 75 1.25 3.77 1.74
CA VAL A 75 0.76 2.39 1.57
C VAL A 75 1.89 1.36 1.62
N ARG A 76 3.05 1.68 1.04
CA ARG A 76 4.24 0.84 1.17
C ARG A 76 4.67 0.69 2.64
N THR A 77 4.60 1.77 3.41
CA THR A 77 4.96 1.78 4.82
C THR A 77 3.96 0.98 5.67
N GLU A 78 2.67 1.13 5.40
CA GLU A 78 1.58 0.59 6.21
C GLU A 78 1.33 -0.90 5.98
N SER A 79 1.28 -1.33 4.71
CA SER A 79 0.83 -2.67 4.36
C SER A 79 1.70 -3.39 3.34
N SER A 80 2.73 -2.72 2.78
CA SER A 80 3.46 -3.21 1.61
C SER A 80 2.52 -3.57 0.46
N PHE A 81 1.48 -2.74 0.25
CA PHE A 81 0.42 -2.91 -0.77
C PHE A 81 -0.52 -4.09 -0.55
N ASN A 82 -0.55 -4.72 0.63
CA ASN A 82 -1.55 -5.75 0.91
C ASN A 82 -2.90 -5.12 1.30
N PRO A 83 -3.97 -5.23 0.48
CA PRO A 83 -5.27 -4.65 0.79
C PRO A 83 -5.99 -5.33 1.96
N TYR A 84 -5.51 -6.49 2.38
CA TYR A 84 -6.08 -7.28 3.47
C TYR A 84 -5.24 -7.26 4.75
N ALA A 85 -4.14 -6.51 4.78
CA ALA A 85 -3.27 -6.41 5.95
C ALA A 85 -4.05 -5.96 7.20
N ILE A 86 -3.73 -6.56 8.36
CA ILE A 86 -4.34 -6.24 9.66
C ILE A 86 -3.23 -5.98 10.66
N GLY A 87 -3.18 -4.77 11.20
CA GLY A 87 -2.33 -4.39 12.33
C GLY A 87 -3.13 -4.47 13.64
N ILE A 88 -2.62 -5.16 14.64
CA ILE A 88 -3.29 -5.34 15.93
C ILE A 88 -2.56 -4.48 16.96
N VAL A 89 -3.26 -3.56 17.60
CA VAL A 89 -2.66 -2.70 18.62
C VAL A 89 -2.20 -3.57 19.81
N GLY A 90 -0.90 -3.57 20.06
CA GLY A 90 -0.29 -4.38 21.10
C GLY A 90 -0.14 -5.87 20.73
N GLY A 91 -0.43 -6.29 19.49
CA GLY A 91 -0.46 -7.70 19.11
C GLY A 91 0.23 -8.06 17.77
N GLY A 92 0.99 -7.15 17.17
CA GLY A 92 1.68 -7.42 15.90
C GLY A 92 0.76 -7.29 14.68
N SER A 93 1.06 -7.99 13.59
CA SER A 93 0.30 -7.91 12.34
C SER A 93 -0.07 -9.28 11.78
N ARG A 94 -1.08 -9.29 10.91
CA ARG A 94 -1.50 -10.44 10.09
C ARG A 94 -1.54 -10.02 8.64
N GLN A 95 -1.18 -10.93 7.74
CA GLN A 95 -1.11 -10.67 6.30
C GLN A 95 -1.98 -11.67 5.52
N PRO A 96 -3.32 -11.62 5.70
CA PRO A 96 -4.23 -12.47 4.92
C PRO A 96 -4.04 -12.21 3.42
N LYS A 97 -4.31 -13.24 2.62
CA LYS A 97 -4.20 -13.15 1.15
C LYS A 97 -5.55 -12.96 0.47
N ALA A 98 -6.64 -13.11 1.22
CA ALA A 98 -8.00 -13.03 0.69
C ALA A 98 -8.93 -12.28 1.64
N PHE A 99 -9.97 -11.67 1.07
CA PHE A 99 -10.98 -10.92 1.82
C PHE A 99 -11.64 -11.74 2.93
N HIS A 100 -12.04 -12.99 2.64
CA HIS A 100 -12.71 -13.84 3.61
C HIS A 100 -11.80 -14.22 4.80
N GLU A 101 -10.51 -14.41 4.56
CA GLU A 101 -9.52 -14.65 5.62
C GLU A 101 -9.39 -13.43 6.53
N ALA A 102 -9.30 -12.23 5.93
CA ALA A 102 -9.23 -10.98 6.69
C ALA A 102 -10.48 -10.79 7.56
N MET A 103 -11.67 -11.03 7.00
CA MET A 103 -12.93 -10.91 7.73
C MET A 103 -13.03 -11.91 8.88
N ALA A 104 -12.54 -13.16 8.72
CA ALA A 104 -12.52 -14.14 9.80
C ALA A 104 -11.62 -13.68 10.97
N ILE A 105 -10.43 -13.14 10.67
CA ILE A 105 -9.53 -12.58 11.68
C ILE A 105 -10.18 -11.38 12.38
N ILE A 106 -10.80 -10.47 11.62
CA ILE A 106 -11.47 -9.29 12.18
C ILE A 106 -12.62 -9.72 13.12
N ALA A 107 -13.42 -10.70 12.73
CA ALA A 107 -14.50 -11.21 13.58
C ALA A 107 -13.98 -11.71 14.93
N GLN A 108 -12.85 -12.41 14.92
CA GLN A 108 -12.20 -12.86 16.15
C GLN A 108 -11.71 -11.68 17.01
N LEU A 109 -11.07 -10.67 16.38
CA LEU A 109 -10.59 -9.48 17.07
C LEU A 109 -11.73 -8.65 17.67
N GLU A 110 -12.90 -8.63 17.02
CA GLU A 110 -14.10 -7.97 17.55
C GLU A 110 -14.63 -8.69 18.78
N LEU A 111 -14.68 -10.03 18.75
CA LEU A 111 -15.07 -10.83 19.91
C LEU A 111 -14.13 -10.63 21.10
N GLU A 112 -12.84 -10.45 20.84
CA GLU A 112 -11.82 -10.17 21.85
C GLU A 112 -11.76 -8.72 22.29
N GLY A 113 -12.58 -7.83 21.75
CA GLY A 113 -12.57 -6.40 22.04
C GLY A 113 -11.26 -5.69 21.64
N LYS A 114 -10.47 -6.27 20.71
CA LYS A 114 -9.19 -5.72 20.29
C LYS A 114 -9.35 -4.48 19.41
N ASN A 115 -8.38 -3.56 19.52
CA ASN A 115 -8.23 -2.47 18.58
C ASN A 115 -7.28 -2.89 17.45
N TYR A 116 -7.67 -2.59 16.21
CA TYR A 116 -6.92 -2.99 15.03
C TYR A 116 -7.02 -1.93 13.92
N SER A 117 -6.13 -2.06 12.94
CA SER A 117 -6.13 -1.27 11.70
C SER A 117 -6.12 -2.20 10.49
N VAL A 118 -6.73 -1.81 9.37
CA VAL A 118 -6.88 -2.69 8.20
C VAL A 118 -6.64 -1.99 6.87
N GLY A 119 -6.27 -2.80 5.89
CA GLY A 119 -6.20 -2.42 4.48
C GLY A 119 -4.90 -1.76 4.08
N LEU A 120 -4.88 -1.22 2.86
CA LEU A 120 -3.70 -0.61 2.23
C LEU A 120 -3.03 0.44 3.12
N ALA A 121 -3.80 1.33 3.70
CA ALA A 121 -3.33 2.46 4.50
C ALA A 121 -3.60 2.27 6.00
N GLN A 122 -3.88 1.05 6.45
CA GLN A 122 -4.05 0.67 7.86
C GLN A 122 -5.02 1.58 8.63
N ILE A 123 -6.24 1.71 8.12
CA ILE A 123 -7.27 2.53 8.79
C ILE A 123 -7.70 1.88 10.10
N ASN A 124 -7.51 2.60 11.21
CA ASN A 124 -7.86 2.09 12.54
C ASN A 124 -9.39 2.05 12.72
N LYS A 125 -9.90 0.97 13.36
CA LYS A 125 -11.34 0.77 13.60
C LYS A 125 -12.01 1.93 14.37
N LYS A 126 -11.27 2.66 15.21
CA LYS A 126 -11.79 3.83 15.93
C LYS A 126 -12.21 4.97 15.00
N ASN A 127 -11.70 4.98 13.77
CA ASN A 127 -12.08 5.98 12.76
C ASN A 127 -13.28 5.56 11.92
N PHE A 128 -13.72 4.29 11.97
CA PHE A 128 -14.76 3.77 11.08
C PHE A 128 -16.05 4.55 11.16
N SER A 129 -16.57 4.77 12.37
CA SER A 129 -17.80 5.54 12.58
C SER A 129 -17.69 6.97 12.03
N LYS A 130 -16.59 7.68 12.32
CA LYS A 130 -16.34 9.05 11.83
C LYS A 130 -16.25 9.10 10.29
N LEU A 131 -15.76 8.03 9.68
CA LEU A 131 -15.58 7.93 8.23
C LEU A 131 -16.83 7.37 7.51
N GLY A 132 -17.81 6.86 8.24
CA GLY A 132 -19.01 6.24 7.71
C GLY A 132 -18.73 4.89 7.02
N ILE A 133 -17.71 4.15 7.48
CA ILE A 133 -17.33 2.83 6.94
C ILE A 133 -17.41 1.76 8.02
N ASN A 134 -17.42 0.50 7.58
CA ASN A 134 -17.28 -0.68 8.43
C ASN A 134 -16.00 -1.46 8.07
N ALA A 135 -15.76 -2.58 8.73
CA ALA A 135 -14.58 -3.40 8.50
C ALA A 135 -14.48 -3.90 7.05
N ALA A 136 -15.59 -4.34 6.47
CA ALA A 136 -15.63 -4.79 5.07
C ALA A 136 -15.30 -3.66 4.09
N GLY A 137 -15.88 -2.48 4.30
CA GLY A 137 -15.55 -1.28 3.51
C GLY A 137 -14.11 -0.82 3.70
N ALA A 138 -13.55 -0.97 4.90
CA ALA A 138 -12.16 -0.63 5.16
C ALA A 138 -11.15 -1.60 4.50
N LEU A 139 -11.58 -2.81 4.09
CA LEU A 139 -10.79 -3.75 3.28
C LEU A 139 -10.94 -3.54 1.77
N ASP A 140 -11.91 -2.72 1.34
CA ASP A 140 -12.01 -2.30 -0.06
C ASP A 140 -10.91 -1.26 -0.37
N ALA A 141 -10.11 -1.53 -1.39
CA ALA A 141 -8.94 -0.72 -1.69
C ALA A 141 -9.26 0.76 -1.94
N CYS A 142 -10.33 1.04 -2.70
CA CYS A 142 -10.71 2.41 -3.00
C CYS A 142 -11.26 3.15 -1.77
N THR A 143 -12.12 2.51 -1.01
CA THR A 143 -12.68 3.06 0.24
C THR A 143 -11.58 3.30 1.27
N ASN A 144 -10.60 2.41 1.35
CA ASN A 144 -9.45 2.54 2.24
C ASN A 144 -8.58 3.76 1.88
N LEU A 145 -8.26 3.95 0.58
CA LEU A 145 -7.51 5.12 0.12
C LEU A 145 -8.29 6.43 0.31
N LYS A 146 -9.60 6.45 0.07
CA LYS A 146 -10.45 7.62 0.39
C LYS A 146 -10.40 7.98 1.86
N ALA A 147 -10.48 6.97 2.72
CA ALA A 147 -10.38 7.16 4.17
C ALA A 147 -9.00 7.71 4.58
N ALA A 148 -7.93 7.15 4.00
CA ALA A 148 -6.57 7.61 4.22
C ALA A 148 -6.36 9.06 3.79
N SER A 149 -6.83 9.42 2.59
CA SER A 149 -6.77 10.78 2.05
C SER A 149 -7.45 11.76 3.01
N LYS A 150 -8.66 11.45 3.47
CA LYS A 150 -9.41 12.30 4.39
C LYS A 150 -8.67 12.51 5.72
N ILE A 151 -8.11 11.44 6.31
CA ILE A 151 -7.35 11.54 7.58
C ILE A 151 -6.08 12.36 7.36
N LEU A 152 -5.33 12.08 6.29
CA LEU A 152 -4.07 12.77 6.01
C LEU A 152 -4.28 14.25 5.70
N SER A 153 -5.31 14.60 4.93
CA SER A 153 -5.67 15.99 4.62
C SER A 153 -6.10 16.77 5.87
N ASP A 154 -6.89 16.17 6.78
CA ASP A 154 -7.23 16.77 8.07
C ASP A 154 -5.97 17.04 8.92
N CYS A 155 -5.07 16.05 8.98
CA CYS A 155 -3.78 16.19 9.64
C CYS A 155 -2.93 17.31 9.03
N TYR A 156 -2.90 17.40 7.69
CA TYR A 156 -2.14 18.42 6.98
C TYR A 156 -2.66 19.83 7.22
N GLN A 157 -3.96 20.04 7.13
CA GLN A 157 -4.59 21.33 7.45
C GLN A 157 -4.26 21.78 8.88
N ARG A 158 -4.36 20.86 9.84
CA ARG A 158 -3.99 21.15 11.24
C ARG A 158 -2.50 21.45 11.41
N ALA A 159 -1.64 20.80 10.65
CA ALA A 159 -0.21 21.06 10.66
C ALA A 159 0.13 22.43 10.06
N GLN A 160 -0.51 22.82 8.95
CA GLN A 160 -0.33 24.13 8.33
C GLN A 160 -0.69 25.27 9.29
N ASN A 161 -1.74 25.14 10.08
CA ASN A 161 -2.20 26.14 11.05
C ASN A 161 -1.22 26.31 12.23
N ARG A 162 -0.23 25.42 12.40
CA ARG A 162 0.73 25.47 13.52
C ARG A 162 2.03 26.20 13.18
N SER A 163 2.70 25.88 12.08
CA SER A 163 4.05 26.41 11.85
C SER A 163 4.56 26.36 10.40
N GLY A 164 3.79 25.96 9.44
CA GLY A 164 4.05 26.15 8.01
C GLY A 164 5.16 25.30 7.34
N ASN A 165 6.32 25.16 7.91
CA ASN A 165 7.50 24.70 7.15
C ASN A 165 7.66 23.17 6.98
N ASN A 166 7.00 22.36 7.82
CA ASN A 166 7.09 20.89 7.77
C ASN A 166 5.72 20.21 7.74
N SER A 167 4.72 20.88 7.17
CA SER A 167 3.31 20.48 7.29
C SER A 167 3.05 19.04 6.85
N LEU A 168 3.74 18.53 5.81
CA LEU A 168 3.56 17.14 5.38
C LEU A 168 4.15 16.15 6.39
N HIS A 169 5.34 16.38 6.90
CA HIS A 169 5.95 15.49 7.89
C HIS A 169 5.17 15.47 9.21
N ASP A 170 4.69 16.64 9.63
CA ASP A 170 3.80 16.76 10.78
C ASP A 170 2.47 16.04 10.53
N ALA A 171 1.91 16.14 9.31
CA ALA A 171 0.73 15.39 8.91
C ALA A 171 0.93 13.88 8.96
N LEU A 172 2.09 13.39 8.54
CA LEU A 172 2.45 11.97 8.65
C LEU A 172 2.56 11.53 10.12
N SER A 173 3.18 12.35 10.99
CA SER A 173 3.21 12.06 12.43
C SER A 173 1.80 12.01 13.04
N CYS A 174 0.93 12.96 12.64
CA CYS A 174 -0.46 13.01 13.02
C CYS A 174 -1.27 11.81 12.51
N TYR A 175 -1.07 11.42 11.27
CA TYR A 175 -1.68 10.22 10.67
C TYR A 175 -1.38 8.97 11.51
N TYR A 176 -0.13 8.78 11.86
CA TYR A 176 0.34 7.65 12.66
C TYR A 176 -0.24 7.61 14.08
N SER A 177 -0.37 8.77 14.74
CA SER A 177 -0.56 8.80 16.19
C SER A 177 -1.61 9.80 16.69
N GLY A 178 -2.22 10.58 15.80
CA GLY A 178 -3.13 11.67 16.15
C GLY A 178 -2.44 12.95 16.64
N ASN A 179 -1.10 12.96 16.78
CA ASN A 179 -0.31 14.10 17.21
C ASN A 179 0.95 14.31 16.36
N PHE A 180 1.55 15.49 16.43
CA PHE A 180 2.66 15.91 15.57
C PHE A 180 4.05 15.54 16.08
N GLN A 181 4.18 14.68 17.08
CA GLN A 181 5.46 14.37 17.74
C GLN A 181 5.78 12.88 17.76
N THR A 182 4.78 12.04 18.00
CA THR A 182 4.99 10.60 18.22
C THR A 182 5.51 9.89 16.97
N GLY A 183 5.04 10.30 15.78
CA GLY A 183 5.52 9.73 14.52
C GLY A 183 7.02 9.95 14.29
N TYR A 184 7.55 11.11 14.69
CA TYR A 184 8.99 11.36 14.66
C TYR A 184 9.75 10.49 15.67
N ARG A 185 9.29 10.49 16.92
CA ARG A 185 9.95 9.71 18.00
C ARG A 185 10.02 8.21 17.71
N HIS A 186 9.03 7.68 17.01
CA HIS A 186 8.96 6.26 16.65
C HIS A 186 9.56 5.97 15.26
N GLY A 187 10.17 6.96 14.61
CA GLY A 187 10.79 6.80 13.28
C GLY A 187 9.80 6.57 12.14
N TYR A 188 8.50 6.79 12.39
CA TYR A 188 7.47 6.56 11.36
C TYR A 188 7.61 7.54 10.19
N VAL A 189 7.81 8.82 10.47
CA VAL A 189 8.00 9.85 9.45
C VAL A 189 9.18 9.51 8.55
N ASP A 190 10.31 9.12 9.14
CA ASP A 190 11.50 8.74 8.37
C ASP A 190 11.27 7.46 7.55
N LYS A 191 10.52 6.49 8.08
CA LYS A 191 10.15 5.29 7.34
C LYS A 191 9.34 5.61 6.08
N VAL A 192 8.36 6.54 6.17
CA VAL A 192 7.59 6.98 4.99
C VAL A 192 8.50 7.71 4.00
N ARG A 193 9.38 8.60 4.47
CA ARG A 193 10.34 9.33 3.62
C ARG A 193 11.26 8.39 2.85
N VAL A 194 11.82 7.38 3.52
CA VAL A 194 12.62 6.34 2.87
C VAL A 194 11.82 5.61 1.79
N ASN A 195 10.58 5.26 2.07
CA ASN A 195 9.70 4.60 1.12
C ASN A 195 9.25 5.51 -0.06
N ALA A 196 9.40 6.83 0.09
CA ALA A 196 9.24 7.80 -0.98
C ALA A 196 10.51 7.99 -1.83
N GLY A 197 11.60 7.29 -1.52
CA GLY A 197 12.89 7.46 -2.18
C GLY A 197 13.69 8.69 -1.69
N ILE A 198 13.26 9.34 -0.61
CA ILE A 198 13.97 10.45 -0.01
C ILE A 198 15.07 9.88 0.89
N ASN A 199 16.33 10.21 0.56
CA ASN A 199 17.47 9.84 1.40
C ASN A 199 17.37 10.56 2.75
N VAL A 200 17.01 9.82 3.79
CA VAL A 200 17.15 10.27 5.16
C VAL A 200 18.59 9.97 5.59
N ASN A 201 19.35 11.01 5.88
CA ASN A 201 20.65 10.84 6.53
C ASN A 201 20.35 10.38 7.97
N VAL A 202 20.22 9.06 8.14
CA VAL A 202 20.10 8.47 9.46
C VAL A 202 21.48 8.64 10.08
N GLN A 203 21.63 9.66 10.91
CA GLN A 203 22.74 9.67 11.85
C GLN A 203 22.56 8.44 12.74
N THR A 204 23.34 7.40 12.43
CA THR A 204 23.45 6.24 13.31
C THR A 204 23.90 6.78 14.64
N VAL A 205 23.05 6.71 15.66
CA VAL A 205 23.44 7.00 17.03
C VAL A 205 24.60 6.02 17.33
N PRO A 206 25.81 6.52 17.65
CA PRO A 206 26.92 5.63 17.94
C PRO A 206 26.50 4.68 19.07
N SER A 207 26.78 3.40 18.89
CA SER A 207 26.61 2.42 19.95
C SER A 207 27.36 2.88 21.18
N ILE A 208 26.74 2.84 22.36
CA ILE A 208 27.33 3.29 23.65
C ILE A 208 28.71 2.67 23.92
N ARG A 209 29.08 1.60 23.21
CA ARG A 209 30.39 0.95 23.32
C ARG A 209 31.54 1.68 22.60
N GLU A 210 31.27 2.66 21.71
CA GLU A 210 32.30 3.39 20.98
C GLU A 210 32.60 4.78 21.57
N ALA A 211 31.89 5.19 22.62
CA ALA A 211 32.03 6.53 23.21
C ALA A 211 33.24 6.68 24.14
N GLU A 212 33.97 5.61 24.49
CA GLU A 212 35.07 5.68 25.47
C GLU A 212 36.47 5.93 24.86
N THR A 213 36.64 5.99 23.54
CA THR A 213 37.98 6.05 22.96
C THR A 213 38.31 7.26 22.09
N LYS A 214 37.46 8.28 21.95
CA LYS A 214 37.82 9.51 21.20
C LYS A 214 37.34 10.79 21.87
N SER A 215 37.91 11.11 22.98
CA SER A 215 37.96 12.48 23.48
C SER A 215 39.36 13.06 23.19
N LYS A 216 39.60 13.53 21.99
CA LYS A 216 40.58 14.54 21.58
C LYS A 216 40.59 14.59 20.05
N GLU A 217 39.92 15.54 19.48
CA GLU A 217 40.47 16.47 18.48
C GLU A 217 39.36 17.27 17.82
N SER A 218 39.45 18.58 18.10
CA SER A 218 39.29 19.75 17.23
C SER A 218 38.02 19.93 16.38
N SER A 219 37.22 20.87 16.85
CA SER A 219 36.60 22.06 16.22
C SER A 219 36.74 22.26 14.70
N THR A 220 35.65 22.81 14.16
CA THR A 220 35.46 23.62 12.95
C THR A 220 35.17 22.84 11.67
N LEU A 221 33.91 22.97 11.20
CA LEU A 221 33.60 23.48 9.88
C LEU A 221 32.05 23.59 9.68
N VAL A 222 31.65 24.81 9.60
CA VAL A 222 30.62 25.46 8.77
C VAL A 222 29.56 24.55 8.08
N ALA A 223 28.33 24.77 8.50
CA ALA A 223 27.10 24.31 7.82
C ALA A 223 26.85 25.19 6.58
N THR A 224 26.86 24.61 5.41
CA THR A 224 26.15 25.15 4.26
C THR A 224 24.94 24.23 4.01
N GLY A 225 23.79 24.78 4.34
CA GLY A 225 22.51 24.10 4.05
C GLY A 225 22.18 24.21 2.57
N ASP A 226 21.94 23.07 1.96
CA ASP A 226 21.28 23.02 0.66
C ASP A 226 19.89 22.43 0.86
N ASN A 227 18.90 23.35 0.88
CA ASN A 227 17.48 23.06 0.97
C ASN A 227 16.97 22.70 -0.42
N SER A 228 17.17 21.48 -0.87
CA SER A 228 16.45 20.94 -2.01
C SER A 228 15.36 19.99 -1.50
N SER A 229 14.24 20.57 -1.08
CA SER A 229 13.04 19.78 -0.77
C SER A 229 12.27 19.51 -2.06
N THR A 230 12.71 18.57 -2.85
CA THR A 230 11.85 17.87 -3.80
C THR A 230 11.12 16.81 -3.01
N GLY A 231 10.05 17.23 -2.36
CA GLY A 231 9.32 16.41 -1.43
C GLY A 231 7.99 15.94 -2.00
N LEU A 232 7.36 15.10 -1.25
CA LEU A 232 5.97 14.71 -1.40
C LEU A 232 5.08 15.95 -1.38
N ILE A 233 4.13 16.06 -2.31
CA ILE A 233 3.20 17.18 -2.44
C ILE A 233 1.76 16.67 -2.36
N PHE A 234 0.87 17.52 -1.88
CA PHE A 234 -0.58 17.31 -1.90
C PHE A 234 -1.20 17.79 -3.19
#